data_028b4d0924eb81ab0a6d21ca4ec9e753
#
_entry.id   028b4d0924eb81ab0a6d21ca4ec9e753
#
_cell.length_a   1.000
_cell.length_b   1.000
_cell.length_c   1.000
_cell.angle_alpha   90.00
_cell.angle_beta   90.00
_cell.angle_gamma   90.00
#
_symmetry.space_group_name_H-M   'P 1'
#
loop_
_entity.id
_entity.type
_entity.pdbx_description
1 polymer ?
#
loop_
_entity_poly.entity_id
_entity_poly.type
_entity_poly.pdbx_seq_one_letter_code
_entity_poly.pdbx_strand_id
1 'polypeptide(L)'
;MHPDTEIISLAIKIADAPTTVIFGEEDVGFCLKAIDWSDKIAIGHNMSGFDSMIMAWRYGIKPAMWGCTAAMATSKYKKTCGVSLKALAQELSLGTKLDLLTKGKHLCDLSDSDRQQLEEYNTMDTELCAKLFKRLAKGFPKKEMLLIDMTTRMLVEPKFEVDQDMVLSALEDVKQEKKQSLLGLAQVLDVGKYTEGVLEGVSIEEQVRTELASSAKFGELLKMLGVPIPMKPSPTNPQNMTNALAKTDEGFLQLLEHPNKIVSAAARARLEVKSTILETRLEKFIAASHAVGGKLPVPLKYCGADTTGRWSGEQYNMQNLPRINPSDPKPSDALRMSLKAPKGKTVIVADLSGIELRVNMFLWKVPYAMKLFQDSPDKADLYKYFSAHSLYNIAESEVTKVQRQVGKVSHLGLGFGAGGATFQKVAKLMGGVDMDIDEATRVVNTYRNAHHEIEQGWKSFQHSLNNILQGNESAIDPWGMCITEHMAVRLPSGRRIYYPQLRKENNNGKYDYYYGAGRHKAKIYAGKGVENLVQALARDIIADNALEFKRLTKISPTLMVHDELVYVVPDAYAETLLKLLQKIMRTPPVWWPELITWSEGDSAERYGTAK
;
A
#
# COMPACT_ATOMS: atom_id res chain seq x y z
N MET A 1 22.04 0.57 -5.08
CA MET A 1 22.67 -0.34 -6.07
C MET A 1 23.95 -0.87 -5.46
N HIS A 2 24.21 -2.18 -5.58
CA HIS A 2 25.46 -2.71 -5.04
C HIS A 2 26.65 -2.08 -5.78
N PRO A 3 27.76 -1.75 -5.11
CA PRO A 3 28.93 -1.16 -5.79
C PRO A 3 29.42 -1.98 -6.98
N ASP A 4 29.37 -3.30 -6.87
CA ASP A 4 29.82 -4.24 -7.90
C ASP A 4 28.80 -4.51 -9.01
N THR A 5 27.71 -3.71 -9.07
CA THR A 5 26.74 -3.83 -10.17
C THR A 5 27.36 -3.30 -11.45
N GLU A 6 27.56 -4.17 -12.43
CA GLU A 6 28.07 -3.84 -13.75
C GLU A 6 26.93 -3.45 -14.71
N ILE A 7 27.12 -2.40 -15.47
CA ILE A 7 26.21 -1.99 -16.56
C ILE A 7 26.78 -2.54 -17.87
N ILE A 8 26.20 -3.62 -18.35
CA ILE A 8 26.68 -4.35 -19.53
C ILE A 8 26.31 -3.60 -20.82
N SER A 9 25.06 -3.15 -20.94
CA SER A 9 24.57 -2.49 -22.14
C SER A 9 23.37 -1.58 -21.88
N LEU A 10 23.15 -0.65 -22.80
CA LEU A 10 21.98 0.22 -22.90
C LEU A 10 21.39 0.09 -24.32
N ALA A 11 20.08 -0.12 -24.40
CA ALA A 11 19.36 0.09 -25.65
C ALA A 11 18.50 1.35 -25.53
N ILE A 12 18.66 2.25 -26.48
CA ILE A 12 17.96 3.53 -26.52
C ILE A 12 17.32 3.78 -27.88
N LYS A 13 16.11 4.30 -27.86
CA LYS A 13 15.37 4.74 -29.05
C LYS A 13 14.88 6.16 -28.84
N ILE A 14 15.30 7.07 -29.73
CA ILE A 14 14.90 8.48 -29.71
C ILE A 14 13.79 8.70 -30.74
N ALA A 15 12.59 8.98 -30.27
CA ALA A 15 11.38 9.13 -31.07
C ALA A 15 11.18 7.93 -32.04
N ASP A 16 11.15 8.16 -33.33
CA ASP A 16 10.99 7.13 -34.37
C ASP A 16 12.30 6.66 -35.02
N ALA A 17 13.47 7.12 -34.51
CA ALA A 17 14.77 6.65 -34.98
C ALA A 17 14.96 5.15 -34.69
N PRO A 18 15.86 4.47 -35.41
CA PRO A 18 16.23 3.09 -35.08
C PRO A 18 16.74 2.96 -33.63
N THR A 19 16.54 1.81 -33.03
CA THR A 19 17.09 1.51 -31.69
C THR A 19 18.62 1.37 -31.83
N THR A 20 19.36 2.03 -30.93
CA THR A 20 20.80 1.90 -30.80
C THR A 20 21.14 1.14 -29.53
N VAL A 21 22.05 0.17 -29.61
CA VAL A 21 22.56 -0.58 -28.46
C VAL A 21 24.04 -0.20 -28.23
N ILE A 22 24.35 0.08 -26.97
CA ILE A 22 25.68 0.55 -26.53
C ILE A 22 26.15 -0.41 -25.45
N PHE A 23 27.40 -0.87 -25.54
CA PHE A 23 28.00 -1.79 -24.58
C PHE A 23 29.06 -1.09 -23.72
N GLY A 24 29.17 -1.50 -22.48
CA GLY A 24 30.14 -0.97 -21.54
C GLY A 24 29.66 0.26 -20.80
N GLU A 25 29.98 0.29 -19.51
CA GLU A 25 29.48 1.31 -18.59
C GLU A 25 29.91 2.73 -18.95
N GLU A 26 31.15 2.90 -19.44
CA GLU A 26 31.69 4.21 -19.80
C GLU A 26 30.97 4.77 -21.02
N ASP A 27 30.81 3.97 -22.09
CA ASP A 27 30.12 4.37 -23.31
C ASP A 27 28.62 4.63 -23.06
N VAL A 28 27.98 3.82 -22.22
CA VAL A 28 26.62 4.08 -21.76
C VAL A 28 26.53 5.41 -21.02
N GLY A 29 27.47 5.68 -20.13
CA GLY A 29 27.54 6.94 -19.40
C GLY A 29 27.78 8.15 -20.32
N PHE A 30 28.67 8.02 -21.30
CA PHE A 30 28.91 9.04 -22.30
C PHE A 30 27.65 9.33 -23.13
N CYS A 31 27.01 8.30 -23.66
CA CYS A 31 25.78 8.45 -24.44
C CYS A 31 24.66 9.14 -23.64
N LEU A 32 24.40 8.67 -22.40
CA LEU A 32 23.34 9.25 -21.56
C LEU A 32 23.59 10.71 -21.21
N LYS A 33 24.86 11.10 -20.97
CA LYS A 33 25.25 12.48 -20.64
C LYS A 33 25.27 13.41 -21.86
N ALA A 34 25.41 12.87 -23.07
CA ALA A 34 25.35 13.65 -24.30
C ALA A 34 23.94 14.13 -24.67
N ILE A 35 22.91 13.54 -24.06
CA ILE A 35 21.50 13.90 -24.32
C ILE A 35 21.10 15.02 -23.37
N ASP A 36 20.52 16.10 -23.88
CA ASP A 36 19.81 17.08 -23.08
C ASP A 36 18.47 16.49 -22.61
N TRP A 37 18.38 16.18 -21.32
CA TRP A 37 17.20 15.58 -20.69
C TRP A 37 16.19 16.61 -20.18
N SER A 38 16.47 17.90 -20.27
CA SER A 38 15.66 18.97 -19.68
C SER A 38 14.25 19.08 -20.28
N ASP A 39 14.06 18.64 -21.51
CA ASP A 39 12.79 18.64 -22.26
C ASP A 39 12.33 17.22 -22.68
N LYS A 40 13.05 16.18 -22.29
CA LYS A 40 12.79 14.79 -22.70
C LYS A 40 12.01 13.99 -21.69
N ILE A 41 11.23 13.06 -22.18
CA ILE A 41 10.54 12.04 -21.39
C ILE A 41 11.32 10.73 -21.52
N ALA A 42 11.85 10.21 -20.42
CA ALA A 42 12.47 8.89 -20.39
C ALA A 42 11.38 7.83 -20.14
N ILE A 43 11.15 6.95 -21.11
CA ILE A 43 10.13 5.91 -21.05
C ILE A 43 10.79 4.54 -21.07
N GLY A 44 10.39 3.67 -20.14
CA GLY A 44 10.84 2.28 -20.10
C GLY A 44 9.75 1.34 -19.59
N HIS A 45 10.04 0.04 -19.67
CA HIS A 45 9.17 -0.97 -19.04
C HIS A 45 9.74 -1.34 -17.68
N ASN A 46 9.00 -1.11 -16.61
CA ASN A 46 9.47 -1.13 -15.22
C ASN A 46 10.46 0.02 -14.89
N MET A 47 10.42 1.10 -15.64
CA MET A 47 11.23 2.30 -15.43
C MET A 47 11.22 2.76 -13.97
N SER A 48 10.03 2.82 -13.35
CA SER A 48 9.85 3.28 -11.97
C SER A 48 10.53 2.41 -10.90
N GLY A 49 10.94 1.19 -11.23
CA GLY A 49 11.53 0.25 -10.26
C GLY A 49 12.94 -0.22 -10.63
N PHE A 50 13.48 0.16 -11.79
CA PHE A 50 14.77 -0.33 -12.25
C PHE A 50 15.59 0.73 -13.00
N ASP A 51 15.28 1.04 -14.28
CA ASP A 51 16.12 1.88 -15.11
C ASP A 51 16.28 3.31 -14.56
N SER A 52 15.24 3.87 -13.96
CA SER A 52 15.30 5.21 -13.36
C SER A 52 16.33 5.32 -12.23
N MET A 53 16.52 4.26 -11.44
CA MET A 53 17.54 4.24 -10.37
C MET A 53 18.95 4.23 -10.97
N ILE A 54 19.18 3.43 -12.02
CA ILE A 54 20.47 3.37 -12.72
C ILE A 54 20.77 4.74 -13.34
N MET A 55 19.84 5.30 -14.11
CA MET A 55 19.99 6.60 -14.74
C MET A 55 20.25 7.72 -13.73
N ALA A 56 19.46 7.77 -12.64
CA ALA A 56 19.56 8.85 -11.65
C ALA A 56 20.78 8.69 -10.73
N TRP A 57 21.03 7.49 -10.19
CA TRP A 57 22.05 7.32 -9.14
C TRP A 57 23.44 7.00 -9.68
N ARG A 58 23.53 6.31 -10.82
CA ARG A 58 24.83 5.97 -11.42
C ARG A 58 25.34 7.07 -12.34
N TYR A 59 24.43 7.67 -13.14
CA TYR A 59 24.79 8.63 -14.17
C TYR A 59 24.34 10.07 -13.89
N GLY A 60 23.55 10.32 -12.85
CA GLY A 60 23.06 11.66 -12.50
C GLY A 60 21.98 12.21 -13.44
N ILE A 61 21.36 11.35 -14.25
CA ILE A 61 20.38 11.75 -15.26
C ILE A 61 19.01 12.04 -14.61
N LYS A 62 18.44 13.20 -14.94
CA LYS A 62 17.12 13.64 -14.48
C LYS A 62 16.33 14.18 -15.66
N PRO A 63 15.51 13.37 -16.32
CA PRO A 63 14.70 13.82 -17.45
C PRO A 63 13.57 14.76 -16.97
N ALA A 64 13.01 15.50 -17.93
CA ALA A 64 11.84 16.33 -17.68
C ALA A 64 10.67 15.51 -17.09
N MET A 65 10.50 14.27 -17.54
CA MET A 65 9.49 13.35 -17.01
C MET A 65 9.94 11.88 -17.11
N TRP A 66 9.59 11.08 -16.11
CA TRP A 66 9.71 9.63 -16.12
C TRP A 66 8.39 8.98 -16.56
N GLY A 67 8.45 8.06 -17.52
CA GLY A 67 7.30 7.26 -17.97
C GLY A 67 7.56 5.77 -17.78
N CYS A 68 6.54 5.03 -17.30
CA CYS A 68 6.64 3.59 -17.04
C CYS A 68 5.46 2.84 -17.66
N THR A 69 5.71 2.06 -18.70
CA THR A 69 4.66 1.31 -19.40
C THR A 69 4.05 0.20 -18.54
N ALA A 70 4.82 -0.41 -17.63
CA ALA A 70 4.29 -1.35 -16.65
C ALA A 70 3.30 -0.69 -15.68
N ALA A 71 3.62 0.52 -15.18
CA ALA A 71 2.73 1.30 -14.34
C ALA A 71 1.44 1.70 -15.08
N MET A 72 1.55 2.15 -16.34
CA MET A 72 0.39 2.47 -17.20
C MET A 72 -0.54 1.27 -17.41
N ALA A 73 0.00 0.07 -17.53
CA ALA A 73 -0.75 -1.15 -17.79
C ALA A 73 -1.45 -1.73 -16.54
N THR A 74 -1.01 -1.36 -15.34
CA THR A 74 -1.36 -2.05 -14.08
C THR A 74 -2.86 -2.14 -13.85
N SER A 75 -3.60 -1.05 -13.92
CA SER A 75 -5.03 -1.03 -13.60
C SER A 75 -5.87 -1.92 -14.51
N LYS A 76 -5.47 -2.05 -15.78
CA LYS A 76 -6.23 -2.77 -16.79
C LYS A 76 -5.82 -4.24 -16.95
N TYR A 77 -4.51 -4.53 -16.92
CA TYR A 77 -3.98 -5.81 -17.36
C TYR A 77 -3.45 -6.72 -16.25
N LYS A 78 -3.17 -6.18 -15.05
CA LYS A 78 -2.58 -6.97 -13.96
C LYS A 78 -3.41 -8.20 -13.57
N LYS A 79 -4.75 -8.09 -13.61
CA LYS A 79 -5.66 -9.18 -13.24
C LYS A 79 -5.99 -10.15 -14.38
N THR A 80 -5.47 -9.94 -15.58
CA THR A 80 -5.64 -10.85 -16.73
C THR A 80 -4.33 -11.52 -17.09
N CYS A 81 -3.51 -10.87 -17.91
CA CYS A 81 -2.24 -11.41 -18.39
C CYS A 81 -1.04 -11.01 -17.50
N GLY A 82 -1.22 -10.07 -16.56
CA GLY A 82 -0.11 -9.46 -15.81
C GLY A 82 0.49 -8.26 -16.54
N VAL A 83 1.58 -7.70 -15.96
CA VAL A 83 2.20 -6.47 -16.48
C VAL A 83 3.65 -6.66 -16.96
N SER A 84 4.11 -7.89 -17.17
CA SER A 84 5.41 -8.12 -17.80
C SER A 84 5.38 -7.74 -19.28
N LEU A 85 6.52 -7.28 -19.82
CA LEU A 85 6.60 -6.90 -21.24
C LEU A 85 6.20 -8.05 -22.16
N LYS A 86 6.62 -9.30 -21.84
CA LYS A 86 6.26 -10.52 -22.59
C LYS A 86 4.74 -10.74 -22.63
N ALA A 87 4.09 -10.67 -21.47
CA ALA A 87 2.64 -10.88 -21.35
C ALA A 87 1.83 -9.79 -22.07
N LEU A 88 2.24 -8.52 -21.92
CA LEU A 88 1.55 -7.41 -22.57
C LEU A 88 1.78 -7.39 -24.10
N ALA A 89 2.99 -7.74 -24.56
CA ALA A 89 3.28 -7.85 -25.98
C ALA A 89 2.42 -8.93 -26.65
N GLN A 90 2.25 -10.07 -25.99
CA GLN A 90 1.40 -11.16 -26.45
C GLN A 90 -0.08 -10.77 -26.42
N GLU A 91 -0.59 -10.24 -25.32
CA GLU A 91 -2.00 -9.82 -25.15
C GLU A 91 -2.42 -8.76 -26.19
N LEU A 92 -1.51 -7.85 -26.51
CA LEU A 92 -1.77 -6.72 -27.41
C LEU A 92 -1.28 -7.00 -28.85
N SER A 93 -0.78 -8.19 -29.13
CA SER A 93 -0.26 -8.60 -30.46
C SER A 93 0.81 -7.64 -31.01
N LEU A 94 1.76 -7.20 -30.15
CA LEU A 94 2.80 -6.23 -30.51
C LEU A 94 4.07 -6.90 -31.08
N GLY A 95 4.24 -8.19 -30.86
CA GLY A 95 5.38 -9.01 -31.25
C GLY A 95 5.79 -10.00 -30.16
N THR A 96 6.88 -10.73 -30.42
CA THR A 96 7.40 -11.76 -29.49
C THR A 96 8.63 -11.24 -28.77
N LYS A 97 8.62 -11.32 -27.43
CA LYS A 97 9.80 -11.02 -26.61
C LYS A 97 10.76 -12.22 -26.67
N LEU A 98 12.03 -11.92 -26.91
CA LEU A 98 13.11 -12.92 -26.85
C LEU A 98 13.42 -13.31 -25.39
N ASP A 99 14.06 -14.47 -25.20
CA ASP A 99 14.56 -14.88 -23.91
C ASP A 99 16.05 -14.50 -23.79
N LEU A 100 16.48 -14.01 -22.62
CA LEU A 100 17.85 -13.62 -22.36
C LEU A 100 18.74 -14.85 -22.12
N LEU A 101 19.67 -15.15 -23.02
CA LEU A 101 20.56 -16.30 -22.95
C LEU A 101 21.88 -16.04 -22.22
N THR A 102 22.27 -14.75 -22.10
CA THR A 102 23.55 -14.31 -21.50
C THR A 102 23.45 -14.03 -20.00
N LYS A 103 22.40 -14.49 -19.33
CA LYS A 103 22.17 -14.22 -17.91
C LYS A 103 23.31 -14.73 -17.03
N GLY A 104 23.87 -13.82 -16.20
CA GLY A 104 24.95 -14.13 -15.27
C GLY A 104 26.36 -13.98 -15.86
N LYS A 105 26.52 -13.60 -17.13
CA LYS A 105 27.82 -13.28 -17.73
C LYS A 105 28.20 -11.81 -17.45
N HIS A 106 29.49 -11.54 -17.28
CA HIS A 106 30.07 -10.21 -17.25
C HIS A 106 30.42 -9.72 -18.67
N LEU A 107 30.61 -8.43 -18.83
CA LEU A 107 30.94 -7.84 -20.14
C LEU A 107 32.20 -8.45 -20.77
N CYS A 108 33.22 -8.72 -19.94
CA CYS A 108 34.49 -9.34 -20.38
C CYS A 108 34.32 -10.80 -20.82
N ASP A 109 33.26 -11.48 -20.38
CA ASP A 109 33.00 -12.91 -20.68
C ASP A 109 32.10 -13.11 -21.91
N LEU A 110 31.62 -11.99 -22.52
CA LEU A 110 30.77 -12.06 -23.70
C LEU A 110 31.57 -12.33 -24.97
N SER A 111 31.28 -13.45 -25.62
CA SER A 111 31.72 -13.70 -27.01
C SER A 111 31.00 -12.78 -27.99
N ASP A 112 31.50 -12.71 -29.23
CA ASP A 112 30.84 -11.94 -30.31
C ASP A 112 29.39 -12.43 -30.54
N SER A 113 29.18 -13.74 -30.48
CA SER A 113 27.82 -14.31 -30.57
C SER A 113 26.94 -13.89 -29.38
N ASP A 114 27.47 -13.85 -28.15
CA ASP A 114 26.72 -13.37 -26.97
C ASP A 114 26.37 -11.89 -27.13
N ARG A 115 27.30 -11.07 -27.63
CA ARG A 115 27.06 -9.63 -27.89
C ARG A 115 25.96 -9.43 -28.91
N GLN A 116 25.99 -10.16 -30.03
CA GLN A 116 24.96 -10.10 -31.05
C GLN A 116 23.59 -10.50 -30.50
N GLN A 117 23.49 -11.59 -29.74
CA GLN A 117 22.24 -12.04 -29.11
C GLN A 117 21.70 -11.01 -28.09
N LEU A 118 22.60 -10.38 -27.33
CA LEU A 118 22.21 -9.35 -26.36
C LEU A 118 21.73 -8.08 -27.06
N GLU A 119 22.35 -7.72 -28.20
CA GLU A 119 21.92 -6.61 -29.04
C GLU A 119 20.51 -6.85 -29.61
N GLU A 120 20.27 -8.03 -30.17
CA GLU A 120 18.95 -8.43 -30.69
C GLU A 120 17.87 -8.42 -29.56
N TYR A 121 18.21 -8.97 -28.39
CA TYR A 121 17.34 -8.98 -27.22
C TYR A 121 16.98 -7.56 -26.77
N ASN A 122 17.97 -6.70 -26.58
CA ASN A 122 17.80 -5.33 -26.11
C ASN A 122 17.03 -4.47 -27.12
N THR A 123 17.32 -4.65 -28.41
CA THR A 123 16.61 -3.98 -29.51
C THR A 123 15.13 -4.38 -29.49
N MET A 124 14.84 -5.67 -29.39
CA MET A 124 13.46 -6.17 -29.35
C MET A 124 12.69 -5.64 -28.15
N ASP A 125 13.28 -5.66 -26.95
CA ASP A 125 12.64 -5.15 -25.74
C ASP A 125 12.33 -3.65 -25.84
N THR A 126 13.24 -2.87 -26.40
CA THR A 126 13.07 -1.42 -26.60
C THR A 126 11.98 -1.13 -27.63
N GLU A 127 11.96 -1.85 -28.77
CA GLU A 127 10.91 -1.71 -29.78
C GLU A 127 9.53 -2.13 -29.25
N LEU A 128 9.45 -3.23 -28.48
CA LEU A 128 8.22 -3.65 -27.84
C LEU A 128 7.72 -2.63 -26.81
N CYS A 129 8.64 -2.06 -26.02
CA CYS A 129 8.32 -1.00 -25.07
C CYS A 129 7.77 0.25 -25.78
N ALA A 130 8.38 0.68 -26.89
CA ALA A 130 7.92 1.81 -27.68
C ALA A 130 6.52 1.57 -28.29
N LYS A 131 6.29 0.40 -28.89
CA LYS A 131 4.96 0.00 -29.40
C LYS A 131 3.92 -0.04 -28.28
N LEU A 132 4.27 -0.61 -27.13
CA LEU A 132 3.41 -0.69 -25.95
C LEU A 132 3.05 0.70 -25.44
N PHE A 133 4.02 1.61 -25.34
CA PHE A 133 3.77 2.99 -24.95
C PHE A 133 2.78 3.67 -25.90
N LYS A 134 3.03 3.61 -27.21
CA LYS A 134 2.13 4.18 -28.24
C LYS A 134 0.70 3.62 -28.11
N ARG A 135 0.57 2.34 -27.77
CA ARG A 135 -0.74 1.68 -27.59
C ARG A 135 -1.44 2.13 -26.31
N LEU A 136 -0.71 2.18 -25.19
CA LEU A 136 -1.27 2.54 -23.88
C LEU A 136 -1.58 4.04 -23.77
N ALA A 137 -0.76 4.91 -24.36
CA ALA A 137 -0.92 6.35 -24.31
C ALA A 137 -2.23 6.84 -24.94
N LYS A 138 -2.81 6.06 -25.86
CA LYS A 138 -4.13 6.37 -26.43
C LYS A 138 -5.23 6.28 -25.36
N GLY A 139 -5.68 7.46 -24.89
CA GLY A 139 -6.72 7.56 -23.85
C GLY A 139 -6.23 7.38 -22.41
N PHE A 140 -4.91 7.30 -22.19
CA PHE A 140 -4.37 7.34 -20.83
C PHE A 140 -4.41 8.79 -20.31
N PRO A 141 -4.98 9.04 -19.10
CA PRO A 141 -5.12 10.41 -18.61
C PRO A 141 -3.76 11.09 -18.40
N LYS A 142 -3.59 12.31 -18.90
CA LYS A 142 -2.33 13.09 -18.73
C LYS A 142 -1.95 13.26 -17.27
N LYS A 143 -2.92 13.45 -16.37
CA LYS A 143 -2.70 13.53 -14.92
C LYS A 143 -2.00 12.28 -14.38
N GLU A 144 -2.39 11.11 -14.85
CA GLU A 144 -1.83 9.83 -14.38
C GLU A 144 -0.37 9.66 -14.84
N MET A 145 0.01 10.19 -16.01
CA MET A 145 1.43 10.25 -16.43
C MET A 145 2.26 11.12 -15.47
N LEU A 146 1.73 12.28 -15.07
CA LEU A 146 2.39 13.16 -14.10
C LEU A 146 2.52 12.49 -12.72
N LEU A 147 1.56 11.65 -12.33
CA LEU A 147 1.59 10.91 -11.07
C LEU A 147 2.58 9.73 -11.12
N ILE A 148 2.77 9.08 -12.27
CA ILE A 148 3.82 8.08 -12.48
C ILE A 148 5.20 8.75 -12.31
N ASP A 149 5.43 9.90 -12.97
CA ASP A 149 6.65 10.69 -12.80
C ASP A 149 6.89 11.07 -11.33
N MET A 150 5.86 11.61 -10.67
CA MET A 150 5.94 12.02 -9.27
C MET A 150 6.29 10.85 -8.35
N THR A 151 5.68 9.68 -8.59
CA THR A 151 5.97 8.45 -7.84
C THR A 151 7.42 7.99 -8.06
N THR A 152 7.89 8.01 -9.30
CA THR A 152 9.27 7.66 -9.63
C THR A 152 10.27 8.61 -8.96
N ARG A 153 9.98 9.93 -8.95
CA ARG A 153 10.84 10.93 -8.28
C ARG A 153 10.94 10.74 -6.77
N MET A 154 9.92 10.26 -6.09
CA MET A 154 10.03 9.92 -4.66
C MET A 154 11.09 8.85 -4.39
N LEU A 155 11.28 7.93 -5.34
CA LEU A 155 12.32 6.91 -5.27
C LEU A 155 13.70 7.47 -5.64
N VAL A 156 13.81 8.12 -6.82
CA VAL A 156 15.12 8.44 -7.41
C VAL A 156 15.69 9.80 -6.96
N GLU A 157 14.87 10.66 -6.38
CA GLU A 157 15.26 11.97 -5.83
C GLU A 157 14.90 12.06 -4.34
N PRO A 158 15.46 11.19 -3.47
CA PRO A 158 15.11 11.14 -2.06
C PRO A 158 15.45 12.46 -1.35
N LYS A 159 14.55 12.88 -0.45
CA LYS A 159 14.65 14.16 0.25
C LYS A 159 14.82 14.03 1.76
N PHE A 160 14.37 12.92 2.37
CA PHE A 160 14.65 12.64 3.77
C PHE A 160 16.10 12.25 3.98
N GLU A 161 16.72 12.78 5.01
CA GLU A 161 17.93 12.20 5.60
C GLU A 161 17.54 11.22 6.69
N VAL A 162 18.36 10.17 6.86
CA VAL A 162 18.17 9.15 7.90
C VAL A 162 19.11 9.43 9.05
N ASP A 163 18.56 9.53 10.25
CA ASP A 163 19.32 9.50 11.50
C ASP A 163 19.76 8.05 11.75
N GLN A 164 20.96 7.72 11.25
CA GLN A 164 21.46 6.34 11.25
C GLN A 164 21.74 5.84 12.66
N ASP A 165 22.23 6.70 13.56
CA ASP A 165 22.52 6.33 14.94
C ASP A 165 21.24 5.89 15.66
N MET A 166 20.15 6.62 15.45
CA MET A 166 18.84 6.24 15.98
C MET A 166 18.35 4.91 15.43
N VAL A 167 18.54 4.64 14.14
CA VAL A 167 18.11 3.36 13.52
C VAL A 167 18.95 2.19 14.01
N LEU A 168 20.27 2.40 14.16
CA LEU A 168 21.20 1.38 14.68
C LEU A 168 20.91 1.06 16.14
N SER A 169 20.70 2.08 16.99
CA SER A 169 20.31 1.89 18.38
C SER A 169 19.01 1.08 18.50
N ALA A 170 17.98 1.47 17.75
CA ALA A 170 16.70 0.74 17.76
C ALA A 170 16.82 -0.71 17.26
N LEU A 171 17.70 -0.98 16.28
CA LEU A 171 17.96 -2.32 15.80
C LEU A 171 18.63 -3.18 16.88
N GLU A 172 19.60 -2.61 17.60
CA GLU A 172 20.27 -3.28 18.71
C GLU A 172 19.29 -3.56 19.87
N ASP A 173 18.46 -2.56 20.25
CA ASP A 173 17.45 -2.71 21.28
C ASP A 173 16.51 -3.90 20.97
N VAL A 174 15.98 -3.96 19.73
CA VAL A 174 15.10 -5.06 19.30
C VAL A 174 15.82 -6.43 19.36
N LYS A 175 17.09 -6.48 18.97
CA LYS A 175 17.88 -7.72 19.04
C LYS A 175 18.12 -8.15 20.49
N GLN A 176 18.41 -7.20 21.37
CA GLN A 176 18.62 -7.46 22.79
C GLN A 176 17.34 -7.89 23.52
N GLU A 177 16.20 -7.22 23.25
CA GLU A 177 14.90 -7.62 23.80
C GLU A 177 14.55 -9.06 23.41
N LYS A 178 14.73 -9.43 22.15
CA LYS A 178 14.50 -10.80 21.67
C LYS A 178 15.43 -11.82 22.34
N LYS A 179 16.71 -11.47 22.45
CA LYS A 179 17.69 -12.33 23.10
C LYS A 179 17.33 -12.57 24.57
N GLN A 180 16.96 -11.51 25.31
CA GLN A 180 16.54 -11.61 26.70
C GLN A 180 15.28 -12.48 26.86
N SER A 181 14.30 -12.32 25.99
CA SER A 181 13.07 -13.12 25.96
C SER A 181 13.37 -14.62 25.73
N LEU A 182 14.26 -14.93 24.79
CA LEU A 182 14.69 -16.31 24.52
C LEU A 182 15.46 -16.93 25.68
N LEU A 183 16.41 -16.20 26.27
CA LEU A 183 17.17 -16.67 27.43
C LEU A 183 16.29 -16.85 28.67
N GLY A 184 15.35 -15.92 28.91
CA GLY A 184 14.36 -16.05 29.97
C GLY A 184 13.48 -17.30 29.82
N LEU A 185 13.06 -17.59 28.59
CA LEU A 185 12.34 -18.83 28.31
C LEU A 185 13.22 -20.08 28.52
N ALA A 186 14.48 -20.04 28.07
CA ALA A 186 15.42 -21.15 28.21
C ALA A 186 15.70 -21.49 29.67
N GLN A 187 15.69 -20.52 30.58
CA GLN A 187 15.86 -20.75 32.04
C GLN A 187 14.64 -21.46 32.67
N VAL A 188 13.46 -21.25 32.14
CA VAL A 188 12.19 -21.82 32.65
C VAL A 188 11.89 -23.18 31.99
N LEU A 189 12.28 -23.32 30.71
CA LEU A 189 12.27 -24.59 30.00
C LEU A 189 13.56 -25.35 30.40
N ASP A 190 13.41 -26.55 30.93
CA ASP A 190 14.53 -27.50 30.96
C ASP A 190 14.82 -27.89 29.50
N VAL A 191 15.71 -27.11 28.85
CA VAL A 191 16.01 -27.23 27.41
C VAL A 191 16.38 -28.66 27.04
N GLY A 192 17.12 -29.37 27.89
CA GLY A 192 17.49 -30.77 27.67
C GLY A 192 16.32 -31.75 27.71
N LYS A 193 15.20 -31.37 28.34
CA LYS A 193 13.96 -32.17 28.44
C LYS A 193 12.98 -31.89 27.31
N TYR A 194 12.98 -30.65 26.79
CA TYR A 194 11.98 -30.16 25.84
C TYR A 194 12.51 -29.93 24.42
N THR A 195 13.80 -30.16 24.20
CA THR A 195 14.43 -30.15 22.86
C THR A 195 15.06 -31.50 22.57
N GLU A 196 15.43 -31.76 21.32
CA GLU A 196 16.12 -33.02 20.90
C GLU A 196 17.55 -33.18 21.47
N GLY A 197 17.82 -32.59 22.64
CA GLY A 197 19.12 -32.52 23.27
C GLY A 197 19.85 -31.18 23.02
N VAL A 198 20.92 -30.92 23.76
CA VAL A 198 21.77 -29.74 23.51
C VAL A 198 22.65 -30.07 22.29
N LEU A 199 22.41 -29.36 21.16
CA LEU A 199 23.23 -29.52 19.95
C LEU A 199 24.64 -28.97 20.19
N GLU A 200 25.64 -29.76 19.94
CA GLU A 200 27.04 -29.38 20.10
C GLU A 200 27.39 -28.22 19.16
N GLY A 201 27.91 -27.12 19.69
CA GLY A 201 28.28 -25.93 18.91
C GLY A 201 27.14 -24.94 18.60
N VAL A 202 25.89 -25.21 19.04
CA VAL A 202 24.73 -24.28 18.87
C VAL A 202 24.41 -23.62 20.21
N SER A 203 24.27 -22.31 20.25
CA SER A 203 23.89 -21.61 21.47
C SER A 203 22.46 -22.00 21.91
N ILE A 204 22.21 -22.00 23.23
CA ILE A 204 20.88 -22.27 23.80
C ILE A 204 19.81 -21.33 23.18
N GLU A 205 20.18 -20.07 22.96
CA GLU A 205 19.36 -19.07 22.30
C GLU A 205 18.91 -19.52 20.89
N GLU A 206 19.86 -19.95 20.06
CA GLU A 206 19.61 -20.37 18.68
C GLU A 206 18.78 -21.67 18.64
N GLN A 207 18.99 -22.56 19.59
CA GLN A 207 18.22 -23.79 19.71
C GLN A 207 16.76 -23.49 20.08
N VAL A 208 16.50 -22.67 21.09
CA VAL A 208 15.14 -22.23 21.49
C VAL A 208 14.47 -21.46 20.36
N ARG A 209 15.20 -20.59 19.68
CA ARG A 209 14.72 -19.86 18.52
C ARG A 209 14.23 -20.80 17.40
N THR A 210 15.00 -21.84 17.09
CA THR A 210 14.66 -22.82 16.06
C THR A 210 13.39 -23.60 16.42
N GLU A 211 13.25 -24.01 17.69
CA GLU A 211 12.04 -24.68 18.19
C GLU A 211 10.79 -23.78 18.08
N LEU A 212 10.91 -22.53 18.48
CA LEU A 212 9.80 -21.58 18.44
C LEU A 212 9.46 -21.13 17.01
N ALA A 213 10.41 -21.04 16.10
CA ALA A 213 10.20 -20.63 14.72
C ALA A 213 9.36 -21.66 13.93
N SER A 214 9.62 -22.95 14.12
CA SER A 214 8.90 -24.04 13.46
C SER A 214 7.51 -24.24 14.07
N SER A 215 6.46 -24.29 13.21
CA SER A 215 5.11 -24.60 13.71
C SER A 215 4.95 -26.05 14.15
N ALA A 216 5.70 -26.98 13.55
CA ALA A 216 5.71 -28.38 13.95
C ALA A 216 6.38 -28.53 15.32
N LYS A 217 7.61 -28.02 15.46
CA LYS A 217 8.37 -28.11 16.72
C LYS A 217 7.68 -27.40 17.89
N PHE A 218 7.11 -26.20 17.64
CA PHE A 218 6.31 -25.52 18.65
C PHE A 218 5.07 -26.31 19.04
N GLY A 219 4.45 -27.01 18.11
CA GLY A 219 3.34 -27.93 18.42
C GLY A 219 3.77 -29.09 19.32
N GLU A 220 4.91 -29.68 19.08
CA GLU A 220 5.47 -30.73 19.96
C GLU A 220 5.81 -30.17 21.35
N LEU A 221 6.39 -28.97 21.43
CA LEU A 221 6.63 -28.28 22.71
C LEU A 221 5.33 -28.10 23.50
N LEU A 222 4.23 -27.66 22.85
CA LEU A 222 2.93 -27.55 23.53
C LEU A 222 2.42 -28.88 24.05
N LYS A 223 2.55 -29.97 23.28
CA LYS A 223 2.18 -31.33 23.74
C LYS A 223 2.99 -31.78 24.94
N MET A 224 4.31 -31.54 24.94
CA MET A 224 5.18 -31.84 26.07
C MET A 224 4.80 -31.06 27.33
N LEU A 225 4.29 -29.83 27.16
CA LEU A 225 3.76 -29.00 28.25
C LEU A 225 2.32 -29.38 28.65
N GLY A 226 1.75 -30.44 28.08
CA GLY A 226 0.42 -30.93 28.36
C GLY A 226 -0.71 -30.10 27.75
N VAL A 227 -0.40 -29.30 26.73
CA VAL A 227 -1.38 -28.40 26.08
C VAL A 227 -1.67 -28.89 24.65
N PRO A 228 -2.95 -29.10 24.29
CA PRO A 228 -3.31 -29.49 22.93
C PRO A 228 -2.98 -28.38 21.94
N ILE A 229 -2.54 -28.78 20.73
CA ILE A 229 -2.27 -27.81 19.66
C ILE A 229 -3.60 -27.20 19.20
N PRO A 230 -3.77 -25.87 19.24
CA PRO A 230 -4.95 -25.23 18.69
C PRO A 230 -5.13 -25.52 17.19
N MET A 231 -6.33 -25.89 16.78
CA MET A 231 -6.66 -26.27 15.42
C MET A 231 -7.73 -25.36 14.81
N LYS A 232 -7.68 -25.17 13.49
CA LYS A 232 -8.69 -24.44 12.70
C LYS A 232 -8.94 -25.12 11.37
N PRO A 233 -10.09 -24.89 10.71
CA PRO A 233 -10.30 -25.34 9.33
C PRO A 233 -9.25 -24.76 8.39
N SER A 234 -8.74 -25.58 7.46
CA SER A 234 -7.79 -25.15 6.46
C SER A 234 -8.42 -24.14 5.49
N PRO A 235 -7.75 -23.03 5.18
CA PRO A 235 -8.25 -22.04 4.21
C PRO A 235 -8.42 -22.61 2.78
N THR A 236 -7.65 -23.65 2.44
CA THR A 236 -7.65 -24.28 1.11
C THR A 236 -8.64 -25.44 1.00
N ASN A 237 -8.89 -26.13 2.12
CA ASN A 237 -9.88 -27.19 2.20
C ASN A 237 -10.51 -27.20 3.60
N PRO A 238 -11.71 -26.59 3.79
CA PRO A 238 -12.35 -26.47 5.10
C PRO A 238 -12.67 -27.80 5.82
N GLN A 239 -12.67 -28.92 5.12
CA GLN A 239 -12.86 -30.25 5.70
C GLN A 239 -11.60 -30.73 6.46
N ASN A 240 -10.44 -30.17 6.13
CA ASN A 240 -9.18 -30.50 6.79
C ASN A 240 -8.88 -29.48 7.90
N MET A 241 -8.36 -29.97 9.03
CA MET A 241 -7.90 -29.14 10.12
C MET A 241 -6.40 -28.80 9.98
N THR A 242 -6.02 -27.58 10.31
CA THR A 242 -4.62 -27.10 10.34
C THR A 242 -4.33 -26.41 11.67
N ASN A 243 -3.04 -26.31 12.04
CA ASN A 243 -2.63 -25.66 13.28
C ASN A 243 -3.03 -24.18 13.31
N ALA A 244 -3.76 -23.76 14.35
CA ALA A 244 -4.17 -22.39 14.59
C ALA A 244 -3.10 -21.63 15.40
N LEU A 245 -1.90 -21.46 14.81
CA LEU A 245 -0.71 -20.89 15.48
C LEU A 245 -0.28 -19.53 14.89
N ALA A 246 -1.12 -18.87 14.10
CA ALA A 246 -0.88 -17.51 13.65
C ALA A 246 -1.29 -16.50 14.75
N LYS A 247 -0.64 -15.34 14.79
CA LYS A 247 -0.88 -14.28 15.79
C LYS A 247 -2.33 -13.78 15.89
N THR A 248 -3.15 -14.05 14.87
CA THR A 248 -4.56 -13.67 14.80
C THR A 248 -5.51 -14.83 15.07
N ASP A 249 -4.98 -16.03 15.27
CA ASP A 249 -5.79 -17.21 15.55
C ASP A 249 -6.27 -17.20 17.00
N GLU A 250 -7.55 -17.39 17.21
CA GLU A 250 -8.15 -17.37 18.55
C GLU A 250 -7.49 -18.37 19.50
N GLY A 251 -7.24 -19.60 19.02
CA GLY A 251 -6.54 -20.61 19.81
C GLY A 251 -5.10 -20.21 20.18
N PHE A 252 -4.41 -19.45 19.34
CA PHE A 252 -3.08 -18.92 19.68
C PHE A 252 -3.18 -17.76 20.70
N LEU A 253 -4.17 -16.89 20.58
CA LEU A 253 -4.40 -15.80 21.54
C LEU A 253 -4.69 -16.35 22.94
N GLN A 254 -5.41 -17.47 23.05
CA GLN A 254 -5.64 -18.16 24.33
C GLN A 254 -4.34 -18.68 24.96
N LEU A 255 -3.33 -19.06 24.16
CA LEU A 255 -2.03 -19.47 24.68
C LEU A 255 -1.26 -18.31 25.33
N LEU A 256 -1.45 -17.06 24.88
CA LEU A 256 -0.81 -15.87 25.47
C LEU A 256 -1.31 -15.59 26.90
N GLU A 257 -2.54 -15.97 27.20
CA GLU A 257 -3.21 -15.79 28.49
C GLU A 257 -3.34 -17.10 29.28
N HIS A 258 -2.61 -18.14 28.85
CA HIS A 258 -2.69 -19.46 29.46
C HIS A 258 -2.23 -19.42 30.92
N PRO A 259 -2.94 -20.09 31.87
CA PRO A 259 -2.60 -20.08 33.30
C PRO A 259 -1.22 -20.64 33.60
N ASN A 260 -0.72 -21.59 32.80
CA ASN A 260 0.66 -22.04 32.89
C ASN A 260 1.59 -20.95 32.30
N LYS A 261 2.39 -20.34 33.17
CA LYS A 261 3.33 -19.27 32.82
C LYS A 261 4.37 -19.66 31.76
N ILE A 262 4.76 -20.94 31.71
CA ILE A 262 5.71 -21.44 30.70
C ILE A 262 5.06 -21.43 29.32
N VAL A 263 3.82 -21.86 29.20
CA VAL A 263 3.05 -21.83 27.94
C VAL A 263 2.85 -20.40 27.44
N SER A 264 2.44 -19.50 28.34
CA SER A 264 2.27 -18.08 28.03
C SER A 264 3.60 -17.44 27.60
N ALA A 265 4.70 -17.71 28.29
CA ALA A 265 6.03 -17.22 27.95
C ALA A 265 6.51 -17.78 26.58
N ALA A 266 6.32 -19.08 26.33
CA ALA A 266 6.66 -19.71 25.05
C ALA A 266 5.84 -19.14 23.87
N ALA A 267 4.54 -18.86 24.08
CA ALA A 267 3.70 -18.23 23.08
C ALA A 267 4.15 -16.79 22.77
N ARG A 268 4.49 -16.00 23.79
CA ARG A 268 5.06 -14.63 23.63
C ARG A 268 6.39 -14.65 22.89
N ALA A 269 7.34 -15.46 23.34
CA ALA A 269 8.64 -15.58 22.69
C ALA A 269 8.52 -16.05 21.23
N ARG A 270 7.57 -16.94 20.92
CA ARG A 270 7.28 -17.32 19.53
C ARG A 270 6.81 -16.14 18.68
N LEU A 271 5.95 -15.24 19.20
CA LEU A 271 5.55 -14.03 18.47
C LEU A 271 6.75 -13.15 18.13
N GLU A 272 7.64 -12.95 19.09
CA GLU A 272 8.85 -12.14 18.92
C GLU A 272 9.81 -12.78 17.90
N VAL A 273 10.06 -14.08 17.99
CA VAL A 273 10.91 -14.82 17.03
C VAL A 273 10.34 -14.74 15.60
N LYS A 274 9.02 -14.87 15.45
CA LYS A 274 8.37 -14.80 14.14
C LYS A 274 8.21 -13.40 13.60
N SER A 275 8.31 -12.37 14.44
CA SER A 275 8.18 -10.98 14.04
C SER A 275 9.54 -10.39 13.65
N THR A 276 9.99 -10.65 12.43
CA THR A 276 11.23 -10.06 11.88
C THR A 276 11.00 -8.79 11.06
N ILE A 277 9.75 -8.29 11.00
CA ILE A 277 9.39 -7.17 10.13
C ILE A 277 10.12 -5.89 10.54
N LEU A 278 10.23 -5.63 11.86
CA LEU A 278 10.87 -4.41 12.36
C LEU A 278 12.37 -4.41 12.08
N GLU A 279 13.06 -5.49 12.44
CA GLU A 279 14.51 -5.65 12.17
C GLU A 279 14.81 -5.51 10.68
N THR A 280 14.08 -6.26 9.85
CA THR A 280 14.24 -6.20 8.38
C THR A 280 14.00 -4.79 7.84
N ARG A 281 13.06 -4.02 8.41
CA ARG A 281 12.82 -2.63 7.99
C ARG A 281 13.95 -1.71 8.42
N LEU A 282 14.44 -1.82 9.66
CA LEU A 282 15.55 -1.02 10.17
C LEU A 282 16.83 -1.32 9.37
N GLU A 283 17.15 -2.59 9.12
CA GLU A 283 18.29 -2.99 8.27
C GLU A 283 18.18 -2.43 6.85
N LYS A 284 16.99 -2.48 6.25
CA LYS A 284 16.75 -1.91 4.93
C LYS A 284 16.85 -0.38 4.91
N PHE A 285 16.47 0.33 5.98
CA PHE A 285 16.64 1.77 6.09
C PHE A 285 18.12 2.14 6.04
N ILE A 286 18.95 1.41 6.81
CA ILE A 286 20.41 1.60 6.84
C ILE A 286 20.97 1.33 5.43
N ALA A 287 20.70 0.16 4.86
CA ALA A 287 21.24 -0.23 3.56
C ALA A 287 20.79 0.70 2.43
N ALA A 288 19.51 1.09 2.40
CA ALA A 288 18.99 2.00 1.38
C ALA A 288 19.56 3.41 1.51
N SER A 289 19.71 3.92 2.72
CA SER A 289 20.27 5.26 2.95
C SER A 289 21.75 5.33 2.60
N HIS A 290 22.53 4.30 2.94
CA HIS A 290 23.95 4.22 2.55
C HIS A 290 24.12 4.25 1.03
N ALA A 291 23.27 3.55 0.29
CA ALA A 291 23.34 3.49 -1.18
C ALA A 291 23.11 4.84 -1.86
N VAL A 292 22.55 5.85 -1.17
CA VAL A 292 22.18 7.15 -1.75
C VAL A 292 22.66 8.33 -0.88
N GLY A 293 23.84 8.19 -0.28
CA GLY A 293 24.50 9.28 0.46
C GLY A 293 23.71 9.75 1.70
N GLY A 294 23.18 8.84 2.49
CA GLY A 294 22.47 9.12 3.75
C GLY A 294 21.00 9.49 3.60
N LYS A 295 20.47 9.57 2.37
CA LYS A 295 19.07 9.87 2.11
C LYS A 295 18.25 8.60 1.93
N LEU A 296 16.96 8.62 2.27
CA LEU A 296 16.07 7.48 2.13
C LEU A 296 15.23 7.57 0.86
N PRO A 297 15.44 6.68 -0.12
CA PRO A 297 14.52 6.50 -1.24
C PRO A 297 13.12 6.09 -0.75
N VAL A 298 12.06 6.52 -1.43
CA VAL A 298 10.69 6.17 -1.07
C VAL A 298 10.09 5.27 -2.15
N PRO A 299 10.19 3.93 -2.00
CA PRO A 299 9.70 2.97 -2.98
C PRO A 299 8.18 2.81 -2.86
N LEU A 300 7.44 3.51 -3.70
CA LEU A 300 6.00 3.35 -3.85
C LEU A 300 5.66 2.77 -5.23
N LYS A 301 4.69 1.88 -5.26
CA LYS A 301 4.03 1.46 -6.50
C LYS A 301 2.92 2.43 -6.84
N TYR A 302 3.03 3.08 -8.00
CA TYR A 302 1.89 3.72 -8.63
C TYR A 302 0.81 2.66 -8.93
N CYS A 303 -0.44 2.91 -8.54
CA CYS A 303 -1.55 1.97 -8.73
C CYS A 303 -1.29 0.57 -8.12
N GLY A 304 -0.63 0.51 -6.95
CA GLY A 304 -0.32 -0.77 -6.29
C GLY A 304 -1.57 -1.55 -5.88
N ALA A 305 -2.63 -0.88 -5.42
CA ALA A 305 -3.99 -1.39 -5.32
C ALA A 305 -4.67 -1.25 -6.69
N ASP A 306 -4.49 -2.24 -7.55
CA ASP A 306 -4.80 -2.23 -8.98
C ASP A 306 -6.27 -1.93 -9.33
N THR A 307 -7.21 -2.25 -8.45
CA THR A 307 -8.63 -1.97 -8.66
C THR A 307 -8.97 -0.50 -8.37
N THR A 308 -8.50 0.05 -7.25
CA THR A 308 -8.84 1.40 -6.81
C THR A 308 -7.82 2.46 -7.27
N GLY A 309 -6.63 2.03 -7.68
CA GLY A 309 -5.55 2.90 -8.14
C GLY A 309 -4.74 3.54 -7.01
N ARG A 310 -4.97 3.17 -5.73
CA ARG A 310 -4.18 3.69 -4.61
C ARG A 310 -2.73 3.23 -4.72
N TRP A 311 -1.82 4.08 -4.23
CA TRP A 311 -0.41 3.70 -4.06
C TRP A 311 -0.28 2.56 -3.06
N SER A 312 0.74 1.74 -3.22
CA SER A 312 1.17 0.80 -2.18
C SER A 312 2.67 0.91 -1.92
N GLY A 313 3.06 0.69 -0.68
CA GLY A 313 4.48 0.64 -0.32
C GLY A 313 5.14 -0.64 -0.82
N GLU A 314 6.43 -0.53 -1.15
CA GLU A 314 7.32 -1.65 -1.46
C GLU A 314 8.47 -1.73 -0.46
N GLN A 315 9.27 -2.78 -0.53
CA GLN A 315 10.47 -3.02 0.29
C GLN A 315 10.22 -2.85 1.79
N TYR A 316 10.47 -1.67 2.34
CA TYR A 316 10.25 -1.33 3.75
C TYR A 316 8.90 -0.62 4.02
N ASN A 317 8.03 -0.56 3.02
CA ASN A 317 6.64 -0.09 3.10
C ASN A 317 6.42 1.17 3.96
N MET A 318 6.82 2.32 3.43
CA MET A 318 6.70 3.64 4.07
C MET A 318 5.26 4.04 4.42
N GLN A 319 4.25 3.44 3.78
CA GLN A 319 2.85 3.75 4.07
C GLN A 319 2.31 3.08 5.34
N ASN A 320 3.04 2.11 5.89
CA ASN A 320 2.65 1.36 7.10
C ASN A 320 3.67 1.53 8.23
N LEU A 321 4.23 2.73 8.38
CA LEU A 321 5.07 3.05 9.53
C LEU A 321 4.19 3.17 10.79
N PRO A 322 4.64 2.64 11.94
CA PRO A 322 3.91 2.71 13.19
C PRO A 322 3.57 4.16 13.56
N ARG A 323 2.42 4.36 14.20
CA ARG A 323 2.10 5.65 14.83
C ARG A 323 2.90 5.75 16.13
N ILE A 324 3.49 6.91 16.37
CA ILE A 324 4.23 7.19 17.60
C ILE A 324 3.24 7.45 18.72
N ASN A 325 3.47 6.82 19.86
CA ASN A 325 2.79 7.12 21.10
C ASN A 325 3.79 7.70 22.10
N PRO A 326 3.81 9.02 22.34
CA PRO A 326 4.78 9.62 23.27
C PRO A 326 4.71 9.09 24.71
N SER A 327 3.55 8.56 25.12
CA SER A 327 3.35 7.97 26.45
C SER A 327 3.85 6.53 26.58
N ASP A 328 4.18 5.87 25.45
CA ASP A 328 4.64 4.48 25.39
C ASP A 328 5.63 4.33 24.23
N PRO A 329 6.87 4.90 24.36
CA PRO A 329 7.89 4.84 23.32
C PRO A 329 8.31 3.42 23.01
N LYS A 330 8.50 3.10 21.71
CA LYS A 330 8.89 1.78 21.23
C LYS A 330 10.05 1.85 20.25
N PRO A 331 10.90 0.82 20.16
CA PRO A 331 11.95 0.77 19.14
C PRO A 331 11.43 1.00 17.71
N SER A 332 10.19 0.60 17.43
CA SER A 332 9.54 0.82 16.13
C SER A 332 9.34 2.30 15.77
N ASP A 333 9.34 3.20 16.75
CA ASP A 333 9.16 4.64 16.53
C ASP A 333 10.36 5.22 15.76
N ALA A 334 11.53 4.61 15.89
CA ALA A 334 12.73 4.95 15.13
C ALA A 334 12.49 4.97 13.61
N LEU A 335 11.59 4.13 13.09
CA LEU A 335 11.25 4.14 11.65
C LEU A 335 10.67 5.49 11.18
N ARG A 336 9.94 6.21 12.04
CA ARG A 336 9.40 7.54 11.74
C ARG A 336 10.31 8.67 12.24
N MET A 337 10.84 8.51 13.44
CA MET A 337 11.66 9.54 14.10
C MET A 337 13.01 9.75 13.42
N SER A 338 13.58 8.71 12.77
CA SER A 338 14.84 8.82 12.04
C SER A 338 14.74 9.61 10.73
N LEU A 339 13.52 9.83 10.22
CA LEU A 339 13.31 10.57 8.97
C LEU A 339 13.32 12.06 9.24
N LYS A 340 14.40 12.74 8.89
CA LYS A 340 14.59 14.17 9.13
C LYS A 340 14.76 14.97 7.85
N ALA A 341 14.45 16.25 7.93
CA ALA A 341 14.77 17.19 6.87
C ALA A 341 16.28 17.47 6.86
N PRO A 342 16.90 17.69 5.69
CA PRO A 342 18.26 18.24 5.61
C PRO A 342 18.35 19.62 6.27
N LYS A 343 19.57 20.02 6.67
CA LYS A 343 19.84 21.34 7.27
C LYS A 343 19.27 22.47 6.38
N GLY A 344 18.56 23.42 7.00
CA GLY A 344 17.90 24.55 6.32
C GLY A 344 16.57 24.16 5.67
N LYS A 345 16.02 22.99 6.03
CA LYS A 345 14.71 22.51 5.55
C LYS A 345 13.87 21.94 6.68
N THR A 346 12.56 21.96 6.46
CA THR A 346 11.53 21.48 7.39
C THR A 346 10.65 20.45 6.69
N VAL A 347 10.20 19.44 7.42
CA VAL A 347 9.14 18.53 7.00
C VAL A 347 7.79 19.18 7.24
N ILE A 348 6.96 19.29 6.22
CA ILE A 348 5.54 19.64 6.35
C ILE A 348 4.68 18.44 6.02
N VAL A 349 3.65 18.20 6.81
CA VAL A 349 2.71 17.09 6.68
C VAL A 349 1.30 17.62 6.70
N ALA A 350 0.46 17.16 5.80
CA ALA A 350 -0.98 17.41 5.87
C ALA A 350 -1.76 16.18 5.43
N ASP A 351 -2.86 15.86 6.12
CA ASP A 351 -3.75 14.76 5.81
C ASP A 351 -5.21 15.23 5.61
N LEU A 352 -5.95 14.47 4.82
CA LEU A 352 -7.38 14.70 4.59
C LEU A 352 -8.18 14.03 5.71
N SER A 353 -8.84 14.84 6.53
CA SER A 353 -9.60 14.35 7.69
C SER A 353 -10.78 13.48 7.28
N GLY A 354 -10.64 12.15 7.44
CA GLY A 354 -11.68 11.17 7.19
C GLY A 354 -12.21 11.15 5.75
N ILE A 355 -11.36 11.26 4.76
CA ILE A 355 -11.77 11.45 3.35
C ILE A 355 -12.67 10.32 2.83
N GLU A 356 -12.38 9.05 3.14
CA GLU A 356 -13.23 7.94 2.68
C GLU A 356 -14.64 8.02 3.29
N LEU A 357 -14.75 8.45 4.55
CA LEU A 357 -16.03 8.69 5.18
C LEU A 357 -16.79 9.83 4.50
N ARG A 358 -16.13 10.98 4.30
CA ARG A 358 -16.75 12.13 3.62
C ARG A 358 -17.19 11.76 2.22
N VAL A 359 -16.33 11.12 1.44
CA VAL A 359 -16.67 10.63 0.08
C VAL A 359 -17.87 9.70 0.11
N ASN A 360 -17.94 8.74 1.05
CA ASN A 360 -19.07 7.81 1.11
C ASN A 360 -20.39 8.54 1.45
N MET A 361 -20.37 9.46 2.43
CA MET A 361 -21.57 10.22 2.81
C MET A 361 -22.06 11.15 1.70
N PHE A 362 -21.15 11.86 1.04
CA PHE A 362 -21.48 12.77 -0.05
C PHE A 362 -21.87 12.02 -1.32
N LEU A 363 -21.20 10.91 -1.65
CA LEU A 363 -21.49 10.12 -2.84
C LEU A 363 -22.95 9.68 -2.89
N TRP A 364 -23.49 9.28 -1.75
CA TRP A 364 -24.87 8.81 -1.63
C TRP A 364 -25.84 9.88 -1.13
N LYS A 365 -25.39 11.13 -0.97
CA LYS A 365 -26.21 12.27 -0.52
C LYS A 365 -26.89 12.04 0.83
N VAL A 366 -26.15 11.55 1.84
CA VAL A 366 -26.65 11.35 3.21
C VAL A 366 -26.92 12.72 3.85
N PRO A 367 -28.19 13.15 4.07
CA PRO A 367 -28.51 14.55 4.31
C PRO A 367 -27.92 15.11 5.61
N TYR A 368 -28.06 14.35 6.71
CA TYR A 368 -27.58 14.81 8.02
C TYR A 368 -26.05 14.92 8.07
N ALA A 369 -25.34 13.99 7.40
CA ALA A 369 -23.89 13.98 7.36
C ALA A 369 -23.37 15.15 6.50
N MET A 370 -24.00 15.41 5.34
CA MET A 370 -23.67 16.56 4.50
C MET A 370 -23.85 17.86 5.26
N LYS A 371 -24.98 18.02 5.99
CA LYS A 371 -25.25 19.20 6.80
C LYS A 371 -24.22 19.36 7.92
N LEU A 372 -23.87 18.29 8.64
CA LEU A 372 -22.88 18.32 9.72
C LEU A 372 -21.51 18.79 9.22
N PHE A 373 -21.05 18.28 8.07
CA PHE A 373 -19.80 18.71 7.45
C PHE A 373 -19.87 20.14 6.90
N GLN A 374 -21.04 20.60 6.47
CA GLN A 374 -21.25 21.95 5.99
C GLN A 374 -21.22 22.98 7.12
N ASP A 375 -21.87 22.66 8.24
CA ASP A 375 -21.96 23.54 9.40
C ASP A 375 -20.62 23.64 10.17
N SER A 376 -19.83 22.55 10.21
CA SER A 376 -18.56 22.49 10.94
C SER A 376 -17.55 21.58 10.26
N PRO A 377 -16.91 22.02 9.16
CA PRO A 377 -15.99 21.17 8.39
C PRO A 377 -14.81 20.62 9.19
N ASP A 378 -14.34 21.38 10.17
CA ASP A 378 -13.19 21.10 11.04
C ASP A 378 -13.53 20.27 12.28
N LYS A 379 -14.76 20.42 12.80
CA LYS A 379 -15.18 19.84 14.10
C LYS A 379 -16.20 18.73 13.96
N ALA A 380 -16.70 18.47 12.75
CA ALA A 380 -17.70 17.44 12.50
C ALA A 380 -17.19 16.05 12.88
N ASP A 381 -17.69 15.52 13.98
CA ASP A 381 -17.43 14.16 14.45
C ASP A 381 -18.63 13.26 14.16
N LEU A 382 -18.70 12.76 12.93
CA LEU A 382 -19.78 11.90 12.49
C LEU A 382 -19.87 10.60 13.31
N TYR A 383 -18.76 10.12 13.84
CA TYR A 383 -18.73 8.94 14.71
C TYR A 383 -19.45 9.20 16.02
N LYS A 384 -19.18 10.36 16.61
CA LYS A 384 -19.81 10.80 17.86
C LYS A 384 -21.29 11.09 17.64
N TYR A 385 -21.62 11.81 16.54
CA TYR A 385 -23.00 12.11 16.16
C TYR A 385 -23.84 10.83 16.00
N PHE A 386 -23.36 9.85 15.23
CA PHE A 386 -24.05 8.59 15.02
C PHE A 386 -24.22 7.79 16.34
N SER A 387 -23.20 7.78 17.18
CA SER A 387 -23.29 7.14 18.49
C SER A 387 -24.34 7.80 19.37
N ALA A 388 -24.34 9.12 19.43
CA ALA A 388 -25.30 9.88 20.24
C ALA A 388 -26.73 9.67 19.78
N HIS A 389 -27.01 10.00 18.52
CA HIS A 389 -28.37 10.12 18.01
C HIS A 389 -28.97 8.81 17.49
N SER A 390 -28.15 7.85 17.04
CA SER A 390 -28.67 6.62 16.44
C SER A 390 -28.47 5.39 17.33
N LEU A 391 -27.31 5.25 17.99
CA LEU A 391 -27.02 4.03 18.76
C LEU A 391 -27.51 4.08 20.19
N TYR A 392 -27.31 5.21 20.90
CA TYR A 392 -27.50 5.29 22.34
C TYR A 392 -28.59 6.27 22.79
N ASN A 393 -29.05 7.16 21.90
CA ASN A 393 -30.07 8.20 22.17
C ASN A 393 -29.70 9.05 23.41
N ILE A 394 -28.50 9.63 23.39
CA ILE A 394 -27.94 10.50 24.44
C ILE A 394 -27.42 11.81 23.85
N ALA A 395 -27.11 12.80 24.68
CA ALA A 395 -26.49 14.02 24.22
C ALA A 395 -25.04 13.72 23.72
N GLU A 396 -24.58 14.45 22.71
CA GLU A 396 -23.21 14.27 22.19
C GLU A 396 -22.14 14.47 23.27
N SER A 397 -22.37 15.38 24.23
CA SER A 397 -21.47 15.60 25.37
C SER A 397 -21.29 14.38 26.28
N GLU A 398 -22.29 13.49 26.31
CA GLU A 398 -22.30 12.28 27.16
C GLU A 398 -21.67 11.07 26.47
N VAL A 399 -21.36 11.15 25.18
CA VAL A 399 -20.76 10.05 24.43
C VAL A 399 -19.36 9.75 24.95
N THR A 400 -19.17 8.56 25.52
CA THR A 400 -17.89 8.08 26.03
C THR A 400 -16.92 7.73 24.90
N LYS A 401 -15.63 7.61 25.20
CA LYS A 401 -14.60 7.17 24.23
C LYS A 401 -14.93 5.81 23.61
N VAL A 402 -15.44 4.87 24.41
CA VAL A 402 -15.83 3.52 23.94
C VAL A 402 -17.01 3.62 22.97
N GLN A 403 -18.05 4.36 23.33
CA GLN A 403 -19.21 4.56 22.46
C GLN A 403 -18.84 5.24 21.14
N ARG A 404 -18.00 6.28 21.19
CA ARG A 404 -17.45 6.90 19.97
C ARG A 404 -16.66 5.91 19.13
N GLN A 405 -15.93 4.99 19.77
CA GLN A 405 -15.18 3.95 19.06
C GLN A 405 -16.11 2.96 18.35
N VAL A 406 -17.25 2.60 18.97
CA VAL A 406 -18.32 1.81 18.29
C VAL A 406 -18.81 2.55 17.04
N GLY A 407 -19.11 3.84 17.15
CA GLY A 407 -19.49 4.68 15.99
C GLY A 407 -18.45 4.68 14.89
N LYS A 408 -17.16 4.78 15.26
CA LYS A 408 -16.04 4.76 14.31
C LYS A 408 -15.95 3.43 13.56
N VAL A 409 -15.95 2.30 14.25
CA VAL A 409 -15.86 0.98 13.60
C VAL A 409 -17.12 0.66 12.79
N SER A 410 -18.29 1.21 13.19
CA SER A 410 -19.53 1.10 12.41
C SER A 410 -19.36 1.75 11.02
N HIS A 411 -18.88 2.97 10.94
CA HIS A 411 -18.69 3.65 9.65
C HIS A 411 -17.60 2.97 8.79
N LEU A 412 -16.53 2.50 9.41
CA LEU A 412 -15.44 1.84 8.69
C LEU A 412 -15.81 0.45 8.17
N GLY A 413 -16.66 -0.29 8.88
CA GLY A 413 -17.04 -1.66 8.53
C GLY A 413 -18.39 -1.76 7.82
N LEU A 414 -19.40 -1.04 8.28
CA LEU A 414 -20.77 -1.18 7.81
C LEU A 414 -21.07 -0.38 6.54
N GLY A 415 -20.31 0.68 6.26
CA GLY A 415 -20.46 1.48 5.03
C GLY A 415 -20.33 0.65 3.73
N PHE A 416 -19.78 -0.55 3.84
CA PHE A 416 -19.52 -1.46 2.72
C PHE A 416 -20.24 -2.81 2.83
N GLY A 417 -21.32 -2.87 3.61
CA GLY A 417 -22.27 -3.98 3.61
C GLY A 417 -21.91 -5.17 4.50
N ALA A 418 -21.05 -4.99 5.52
CA ALA A 418 -20.78 -6.04 6.48
C ALA A 418 -22.04 -6.46 7.25
N GLY A 419 -22.17 -7.77 7.53
CA GLY A 419 -23.21 -8.32 8.39
C GLY A 419 -22.74 -8.48 9.84
N GLY A 420 -23.66 -8.85 10.78
CA GLY A 420 -23.41 -8.91 12.23
C GLY A 420 -22.15 -9.70 12.61
N ALA A 421 -21.99 -10.93 12.14
CA ALA A 421 -20.83 -11.77 12.45
C ALA A 421 -19.49 -11.18 11.92
N THR A 422 -19.51 -10.52 10.77
CA THR A 422 -18.32 -9.83 10.23
C THR A 422 -18.03 -8.57 11.04
N PHE A 423 -19.07 -7.82 11.38
CA PHE A 423 -18.93 -6.60 12.17
C PHE A 423 -18.41 -6.87 13.58
N GLN A 424 -18.89 -7.91 14.26
CA GLN A 424 -18.38 -8.35 15.56
C GLN A 424 -16.86 -8.57 15.54
N LYS A 425 -16.36 -9.26 14.52
CA LYS A 425 -14.91 -9.48 14.34
C LYS A 425 -14.15 -8.18 14.08
N VAL A 426 -14.69 -7.31 13.22
CA VAL A 426 -14.09 -6.01 12.91
C VAL A 426 -14.05 -5.10 14.13
N ALA A 427 -15.14 -5.05 14.91
CA ALA A 427 -15.21 -4.27 16.15
C ALA A 427 -14.14 -4.71 17.16
N LYS A 428 -13.96 -6.01 17.35
CA LYS A 428 -12.93 -6.57 18.24
C LYS A 428 -11.52 -6.29 17.72
N LEU A 429 -11.23 -6.60 16.46
CA LEU A 429 -9.87 -6.51 15.89
C LEU A 429 -9.40 -5.08 15.64
N MET A 430 -10.28 -4.21 15.15
CA MET A 430 -9.92 -2.81 14.78
C MET A 430 -10.29 -1.80 15.85
N GLY A 431 -11.31 -2.10 16.64
CA GLY A 431 -11.86 -1.20 17.64
C GLY A 431 -11.48 -1.52 19.08
N GLY A 432 -10.98 -2.74 19.34
CA GLY A 432 -10.82 -3.24 20.70
C GLY A 432 -12.16 -3.34 21.45
N VAL A 433 -13.29 -3.36 20.72
CA VAL A 433 -14.64 -3.42 21.28
C VAL A 433 -15.14 -4.85 21.19
N ASP A 434 -15.32 -5.47 22.35
CA ASP A 434 -15.94 -6.80 22.47
C ASP A 434 -17.45 -6.64 22.62
N MET A 435 -18.22 -7.37 21.81
CA MET A 435 -19.68 -7.38 21.83
C MET A 435 -20.19 -8.74 21.38
N ASP A 436 -21.36 -9.14 21.86
CA ASP A 436 -22.01 -10.37 21.39
C ASP A 436 -22.63 -10.20 20.00
N ILE A 437 -23.15 -11.29 19.43
CA ILE A 437 -23.71 -11.29 18.07
C ILE A 437 -25.03 -10.51 17.99
N ASP A 438 -25.81 -10.47 19.06
CA ASP A 438 -27.10 -9.76 19.10
C ASP A 438 -26.86 -8.25 19.11
N GLU A 439 -25.91 -7.78 19.93
CA GLU A 439 -25.49 -6.38 19.95
C GLU A 439 -24.85 -5.98 18.60
N ALA A 440 -23.99 -6.80 18.03
CA ALA A 440 -23.42 -6.56 16.72
C ALA A 440 -24.51 -6.44 15.63
N THR A 441 -25.53 -7.30 15.71
CA THR A 441 -26.66 -7.27 14.77
C THR A 441 -27.53 -6.04 14.99
N ARG A 442 -27.76 -5.63 16.23
CA ARG A 442 -28.45 -4.38 16.59
C ARG A 442 -27.75 -3.18 15.97
N VAL A 443 -26.43 -3.07 16.14
CA VAL A 443 -25.61 -1.98 15.57
C VAL A 443 -25.70 -1.95 14.06
N VAL A 444 -25.61 -3.11 13.39
CA VAL A 444 -25.76 -3.23 11.93
C VAL A 444 -27.11 -2.71 11.46
N ASN A 445 -28.20 -3.10 12.11
CA ASN A 445 -29.55 -2.68 11.74
C ASN A 445 -29.74 -1.19 11.98
N THR A 446 -29.25 -0.67 13.11
CA THR A 446 -29.28 0.77 13.41
C THR A 446 -28.50 1.59 12.37
N TYR A 447 -27.32 1.10 11.95
CA TYR A 447 -26.54 1.76 10.92
C TYR A 447 -27.27 1.83 9.58
N ARG A 448 -27.88 0.73 9.14
CA ARG A 448 -28.65 0.66 7.89
C ARG A 448 -29.88 1.56 7.91
N ASN A 449 -30.58 1.61 9.04
CA ASN A 449 -31.72 2.51 9.19
C ASN A 449 -31.33 3.99 9.15
N ALA A 450 -30.17 4.34 9.74
CA ALA A 450 -29.66 5.70 9.74
C ALA A 450 -29.02 6.13 8.40
N HIS A 451 -28.67 5.16 7.53
CA HIS A 451 -27.94 5.40 6.27
C HIS A 451 -28.60 4.62 5.11
N HIS A 452 -29.91 4.77 4.95
CA HIS A 452 -30.64 4.09 3.88
C HIS A 452 -30.16 4.50 2.47
N GLU A 453 -29.61 5.70 2.32
CA GLU A 453 -29.03 6.17 1.06
C GLU A 453 -27.80 5.33 0.67
N ILE A 454 -26.97 4.93 1.63
CA ILE A 454 -25.82 4.03 1.39
C ILE A 454 -26.33 2.64 0.99
N GLU A 455 -27.39 2.14 1.65
CA GLU A 455 -28.00 0.85 1.27
C GLU A 455 -28.58 0.90 -0.16
N GLN A 456 -29.21 2.01 -0.54
CA GLN A 456 -29.63 2.23 -1.93
C GLN A 456 -28.44 2.27 -2.88
N GLY A 457 -27.33 2.87 -2.46
CA GLY A 457 -26.07 2.86 -3.21
C GLY A 457 -25.53 1.43 -3.46
N TRP A 458 -25.63 0.53 -2.48
CA TRP A 458 -25.28 -0.88 -2.71
C TRP A 458 -26.20 -1.52 -3.76
N LYS A 459 -27.51 -1.27 -3.70
CA LYS A 459 -28.47 -1.77 -4.69
C LYS A 459 -28.18 -1.20 -6.08
N SER A 460 -27.89 0.09 -6.19
CA SER A 460 -27.51 0.74 -7.44
C SER A 460 -26.27 0.11 -8.05
N PHE A 461 -25.20 -0.07 -7.27
CA PHE A 461 -23.99 -0.74 -7.77
C PHE A 461 -24.26 -2.20 -8.19
N GLN A 462 -25.08 -2.94 -7.44
CA GLN A 462 -25.44 -4.31 -7.79
C GLN A 462 -26.17 -4.40 -9.14
N HIS A 463 -27.08 -3.48 -9.42
CA HIS A 463 -27.75 -3.38 -10.73
C HIS A 463 -26.76 -3.01 -11.84
N SER A 464 -25.84 -2.11 -11.54
CA SER A 464 -24.84 -1.63 -12.50
C SER A 464 -23.87 -2.73 -12.98
N LEU A 465 -23.71 -3.83 -12.24
CA LEU A 465 -22.88 -4.95 -12.67
C LEU A 465 -23.32 -5.56 -14.01
N ASN A 466 -24.63 -5.60 -14.30
CA ASN A 466 -25.11 -6.02 -15.61
C ASN A 466 -24.74 -5.02 -16.71
N ASN A 467 -24.87 -3.72 -16.44
CA ASN A 467 -24.50 -2.68 -17.41
C ASN A 467 -23.00 -2.73 -17.71
N ILE A 468 -22.14 -2.92 -16.69
CA ILE A 468 -20.69 -3.08 -16.85
C ILE A 468 -20.38 -4.32 -17.72
N LEU A 469 -21.10 -5.43 -17.51
CA LEU A 469 -20.93 -6.66 -18.28
C LEU A 469 -21.35 -6.48 -19.73
N GLN A 470 -22.45 -5.79 -19.98
CA GLN A 470 -23.02 -5.57 -21.32
C GLN A 470 -22.38 -4.37 -22.04
N GLY A 471 -21.70 -3.48 -21.33
CA GLY A 471 -21.13 -2.26 -21.89
C GLY A 471 -22.14 -1.11 -22.05
N ASN A 472 -23.26 -1.16 -21.32
CA ASN A 472 -24.25 -0.11 -21.32
C ASN A 472 -23.80 1.04 -20.41
N GLU A 473 -23.80 2.26 -20.92
CA GLU A 473 -23.49 3.44 -20.11
C GLU A 473 -24.68 3.82 -19.23
N SER A 474 -24.44 3.93 -17.92
CA SER A 474 -25.41 4.44 -16.95
C SER A 474 -24.70 5.02 -15.73
N ALA A 475 -25.33 5.97 -15.06
CA ALA A 475 -24.83 6.50 -13.80
C ALA A 475 -25.06 5.50 -12.65
N ILE A 476 -24.06 5.36 -11.79
CA ILE A 476 -24.13 4.50 -10.59
C ILE A 476 -24.60 5.32 -9.39
N ASP A 477 -24.10 6.53 -9.24
CA ASP A 477 -24.33 7.44 -8.12
C ASP A 477 -25.35 8.53 -8.46
N PRO A 478 -26.00 9.15 -7.45
CA PRO A 478 -27.03 10.18 -7.66
C PRO A 478 -26.50 11.53 -8.19
N TRP A 479 -25.17 11.70 -8.35
CA TRP A 479 -24.56 12.87 -8.98
C TRP A 479 -24.32 12.66 -10.47
N GLY A 480 -24.41 11.40 -10.94
CA GLY A 480 -24.10 11.05 -12.33
C GLY A 480 -22.60 11.11 -12.67
N MET A 481 -21.73 10.97 -11.67
CA MET A 481 -20.28 11.11 -11.84
C MET A 481 -19.59 9.81 -12.23
N CYS A 482 -20.04 8.68 -11.67
CA CYS A 482 -19.47 7.36 -11.91
C CYS A 482 -20.30 6.63 -12.95
N ILE A 483 -19.72 6.43 -14.13
CA ILE A 483 -20.45 5.91 -15.30
C ILE A 483 -19.98 4.50 -15.63
N THR A 484 -20.91 3.58 -15.82
CA THR A 484 -20.60 2.23 -16.30
C THR A 484 -20.09 2.26 -17.74
N GLU A 485 -19.07 1.48 -18.01
CA GLU A 485 -18.54 1.18 -19.35
C GLU A 485 -18.30 -0.33 -19.47
N HIS A 486 -18.00 -0.83 -20.66
CA HIS A 486 -17.70 -2.26 -20.82
C HIS A 486 -16.49 -2.66 -19.96
N MET A 487 -16.70 -3.62 -19.04
CA MET A 487 -15.69 -4.13 -18.08
C MET A 487 -15.06 -3.04 -17.21
N ALA A 488 -15.70 -1.88 -17.04
CA ALA A 488 -15.15 -0.78 -16.27
C ALA A 488 -16.21 0.17 -15.69
N VAL A 489 -15.77 1.00 -14.74
CA VAL A 489 -16.48 2.20 -14.31
C VAL A 489 -15.57 3.39 -14.55
N ARG A 490 -16.05 4.37 -15.33
CA ARG A 490 -15.37 5.65 -15.55
C ARG A 490 -15.66 6.59 -14.39
N LEU A 491 -14.60 7.15 -13.82
CA LEU A 491 -14.64 8.13 -12.75
C LEU A 491 -14.63 9.58 -13.31
N PRO A 492 -15.06 10.57 -12.54
CA PRO A 492 -15.07 11.97 -12.98
C PRO A 492 -13.67 12.53 -13.29
N SER A 493 -12.63 11.96 -12.69
CA SER A 493 -11.22 12.27 -13.01
C SER A 493 -10.78 11.82 -14.42
N GLY A 494 -11.61 11.05 -15.13
CA GLY A 494 -11.29 10.39 -16.39
C GLY A 494 -10.61 9.03 -16.24
N ARG A 495 -10.23 8.67 -15.03
CA ARG A 495 -9.67 7.34 -14.71
C ARG A 495 -10.77 6.27 -14.71
N ARG A 496 -10.37 5.00 -14.83
CA ARG A 496 -11.29 3.85 -14.82
C ARG A 496 -10.96 2.87 -13.72
N ILE A 497 -12.00 2.35 -13.07
CA ILE A 497 -11.93 1.11 -12.28
C ILE A 497 -12.23 -0.03 -13.24
N TYR A 498 -11.28 -0.93 -13.44
CA TYR A 498 -11.45 -2.06 -14.36
C TYR A 498 -11.92 -3.32 -13.62
N TYR A 499 -12.89 -4.01 -14.23
CA TYR A 499 -13.36 -5.34 -13.85
C TYR A 499 -13.17 -6.31 -15.04
N PRO A 500 -11.91 -6.59 -15.41
CA PRO A 500 -11.63 -7.36 -16.62
C PRO A 500 -12.20 -8.77 -16.52
N GLN A 501 -12.73 -9.29 -17.62
CA GLN A 501 -13.39 -10.61 -17.67
C GLN A 501 -14.52 -10.74 -16.64
N LEU A 502 -15.27 -9.67 -16.39
CA LEU A 502 -16.45 -9.71 -15.53
C LEU A 502 -17.43 -10.74 -16.08
N ARG A 503 -17.91 -11.61 -15.22
CA ARG A 503 -18.84 -12.68 -15.59
C ARG A 503 -19.76 -13.06 -14.46
N LYS A 504 -20.92 -13.62 -14.82
CA LYS A 504 -21.87 -14.24 -13.90
C LYS A 504 -21.55 -15.73 -13.76
N GLU A 505 -21.53 -16.23 -12.56
CA GLU A 505 -21.41 -17.65 -12.27
C GLU A 505 -22.58 -18.11 -11.40
N ASN A 506 -23.17 -19.25 -11.73
CA ASN A 506 -24.26 -19.82 -10.93
C ASN A 506 -23.65 -20.59 -9.75
N ASN A 507 -24.05 -20.23 -8.55
CA ASN A 507 -23.63 -20.86 -7.30
C ASN A 507 -24.89 -21.36 -6.58
N ASN A 508 -25.25 -22.63 -6.76
CA ASN A 508 -26.41 -23.25 -6.13
C ASN A 508 -27.73 -22.48 -6.36
N GLY A 509 -28.01 -22.06 -7.59
CA GLY A 509 -29.22 -21.30 -7.94
C GLY A 509 -29.12 -19.79 -7.73
N LYS A 510 -28.06 -19.29 -7.10
CA LYS A 510 -27.78 -17.87 -6.93
C LYS A 510 -26.65 -17.42 -7.85
N TYR A 511 -26.83 -16.30 -8.53
CA TYR A 511 -25.80 -15.75 -9.40
C TYR A 511 -24.86 -14.83 -8.64
N ASP A 512 -23.57 -15.13 -8.72
CA ASP A 512 -22.48 -14.29 -8.22
C ASP A 512 -21.69 -13.69 -9.38
N TYR A 513 -21.08 -12.52 -9.16
CA TYR A 513 -20.21 -11.88 -10.15
C TYR A 513 -18.75 -12.06 -9.77
N TYR A 514 -17.93 -12.39 -10.78
CA TYR A 514 -16.48 -12.54 -10.64
C TYR A 514 -15.76 -11.78 -11.75
N TYR A 515 -14.57 -11.32 -11.48
CA TYR A 515 -13.69 -10.70 -12.46
C TYR A 515 -12.24 -11.17 -12.28
N GLY A 516 -11.38 -10.93 -13.30
CA GLY A 516 -10.01 -11.42 -13.31
C GLY A 516 -9.91 -12.91 -13.70
N ALA A 517 -8.67 -13.36 -13.92
CA ALA A 517 -8.32 -14.70 -14.37
C ALA A 517 -7.41 -15.45 -13.39
N GLY A 518 -7.50 -16.78 -13.40
CA GLY A 518 -6.63 -17.67 -12.64
C GLY A 518 -6.55 -17.30 -11.16
N ARG A 519 -5.34 -17.15 -10.64
CA ARG A 519 -5.10 -16.76 -9.23
C ARG A 519 -5.60 -15.36 -8.86
N HIS A 520 -5.93 -14.54 -9.83
CA HIS A 520 -6.44 -13.17 -9.64
C HIS A 520 -7.96 -13.10 -9.73
N LYS A 521 -8.67 -14.25 -9.85
CA LYS A 521 -10.14 -14.32 -9.79
C LYS A 521 -10.61 -13.74 -8.46
N ALA A 522 -11.50 -12.75 -8.53
CA ALA A 522 -12.07 -12.08 -7.38
C ALA A 522 -13.57 -11.93 -7.50
N LYS A 523 -14.30 -12.14 -6.40
CA LYS A 523 -15.74 -11.87 -6.32
C LYS A 523 -15.99 -10.38 -6.21
N ILE A 524 -16.98 -9.88 -6.95
CA ILE A 524 -17.50 -8.50 -6.82
C ILE A 524 -18.97 -8.53 -6.45
N TYR A 525 -19.35 -7.73 -5.49
CA TYR A 525 -20.71 -7.59 -4.99
C TYR A 525 -20.94 -6.13 -4.56
N ALA A 526 -22.17 -5.79 -4.27
CA ALA A 526 -22.63 -4.44 -3.95
C ALA A 526 -21.68 -3.63 -3.05
N GLY A 527 -21.45 -4.10 -1.82
CA GLY A 527 -20.61 -3.40 -0.85
C GLY A 527 -19.16 -3.24 -1.30
N LYS A 528 -18.58 -4.31 -1.91
CA LYS A 528 -17.21 -4.24 -2.44
C LYS A 528 -17.08 -3.27 -3.61
N GLY A 529 -18.12 -3.13 -4.41
CA GLY A 529 -18.17 -2.16 -5.48
C GLY A 529 -18.20 -0.73 -4.98
N VAL A 530 -19.03 -0.46 -3.97
CA VAL A 530 -19.09 0.85 -3.32
C VAL A 530 -17.76 1.18 -2.64
N GLU A 531 -17.13 0.24 -1.94
CA GLU A 531 -15.79 0.41 -1.38
C GLU A 531 -14.77 0.81 -2.47
N ASN A 532 -14.80 0.13 -3.62
CA ASN A 532 -13.92 0.46 -4.74
C ASN A 532 -14.15 1.89 -5.26
N LEU A 533 -15.41 2.34 -5.39
CA LEU A 533 -15.74 3.71 -5.80
C LEU A 533 -15.20 4.73 -4.79
N VAL A 534 -15.53 4.56 -3.52
CA VAL A 534 -15.13 5.48 -2.44
C VAL A 534 -13.60 5.61 -2.36
N GLN A 535 -12.89 4.47 -2.35
CA GLN A 535 -11.43 4.47 -2.29
C GLN A 535 -10.79 5.09 -3.54
N ALA A 536 -11.39 4.86 -4.72
CA ALA A 536 -10.86 5.40 -5.96
C ALA A 536 -11.08 6.92 -6.06
N LEU A 537 -12.24 7.43 -5.64
CA LEU A 537 -12.52 8.86 -5.58
C LEU A 537 -11.63 9.56 -4.55
N ALA A 538 -11.47 9.00 -3.35
CA ALA A 538 -10.56 9.53 -2.33
C ALA A 538 -9.10 9.60 -2.84
N ARG A 539 -8.66 8.56 -3.57
CA ARG A 539 -7.33 8.56 -4.23
C ARG A 539 -7.22 9.66 -5.29
N ASP A 540 -8.26 9.90 -6.06
CA ASP A 540 -8.22 10.93 -7.10
C ASP A 540 -8.17 12.34 -6.49
N ILE A 541 -8.82 12.56 -5.35
CA ILE A 541 -8.76 13.83 -4.60
C ILE A 541 -7.33 14.11 -4.11
N ILE A 542 -6.70 13.15 -3.42
CA ILE A 542 -5.33 13.36 -2.92
C ILE A 542 -4.32 13.52 -4.07
N ALA A 543 -4.55 12.83 -5.20
CA ALA A 543 -3.74 12.97 -6.40
C ALA A 543 -3.83 14.37 -7.01
N ASP A 544 -5.04 14.91 -7.14
CA ASP A 544 -5.27 16.27 -7.63
C ASP A 544 -4.62 17.32 -6.70
N ASN A 545 -4.72 17.13 -5.37
CA ASN A 545 -4.07 18.00 -4.40
C ASN A 545 -2.54 18.00 -4.54
N ALA A 546 -1.93 16.83 -4.72
CA ALA A 546 -0.48 16.72 -4.93
C ALA A 546 -0.02 17.38 -6.24
N LEU A 547 -0.78 17.21 -7.32
CA LEU A 547 -0.51 17.83 -8.61
C LEU A 547 -0.67 19.35 -8.55
N GLU A 548 -1.69 19.85 -7.87
CA GLU A 548 -1.95 21.29 -7.72
C GLU A 548 -0.85 21.95 -6.89
N PHE A 549 -0.42 21.33 -5.77
CA PHE A 549 0.70 21.84 -4.99
C PHE A 549 1.99 21.88 -5.83
N LYS A 550 2.28 20.81 -6.60
CA LYS A 550 3.44 20.79 -7.52
C LYS A 550 3.31 21.88 -8.62
N ARG A 551 2.12 22.11 -9.16
CA ARG A 551 1.88 23.14 -10.16
C ARG A 551 2.23 24.53 -9.66
N LEU A 552 1.80 24.87 -8.43
CA LEU A 552 2.00 26.18 -7.82
C LEU A 552 3.42 26.40 -7.29
N THR A 553 4.01 25.39 -6.68
CA THR A 553 5.28 25.50 -5.96
C THR A 553 6.49 24.93 -6.69
N LYS A 554 6.27 24.11 -7.72
CA LYS A 554 7.28 23.26 -8.38
C LYS A 554 7.89 22.20 -7.45
N ILE A 555 7.36 22.01 -6.23
CA ILE A 555 7.86 21.03 -5.27
C ILE A 555 7.04 19.73 -5.41
N SER A 556 7.72 18.62 -5.66
CA SER A 556 7.11 17.28 -5.65
C SER A 556 7.06 16.72 -4.23
N PRO A 557 6.09 15.86 -3.89
CA PRO A 557 6.03 15.22 -2.57
C PRO A 557 7.30 14.42 -2.29
N THR A 558 7.60 14.31 -1.01
CA THR A 558 8.67 13.43 -0.50
C THR A 558 8.13 12.05 -0.22
N LEU A 559 6.89 11.97 0.25
CA LEU A 559 6.17 10.74 0.57
C LEU A 559 4.66 10.98 0.44
N MET A 560 3.93 9.97 0.01
CA MET A 560 2.46 9.93 0.01
C MET A 560 2.00 8.72 0.83
N VAL A 561 1.19 8.96 1.87
CA VAL A 561 0.67 7.89 2.75
C VAL A 561 -0.85 7.96 2.76
N HIS A 562 -1.50 7.09 2.00
CA HIS A 562 -2.97 7.04 1.86
C HIS A 562 -3.59 8.40 1.50
N ASP A 563 -4.05 9.15 2.48
CA ASP A 563 -4.66 10.48 2.43
C ASP A 563 -3.74 11.61 2.94
N GLU A 564 -2.46 11.29 3.21
CA GLU A 564 -1.45 12.20 3.73
C GLU A 564 -0.42 12.57 2.65
N LEU A 565 -0.05 13.84 2.58
CA LEU A 565 1.01 14.38 1.75
C LEU A 565 2.15 14.92 2.62
N VAL A 566 3.36 14.50 2.33
CA VAL A 566 4.58 14.90 3.07
C VAL A 566 5.56 15.55 2.12
N TYR A 567 6.06 16.73 2.50
CA TYR A 567 7.05 17.47 1.74
C TYR A 567 8.23 17.88 2.62
N VAL A 568 9.41 17.96 2.04
CA VAL A 568 10.59 18.61 2.62
C VAL A 568 10.80 19.92 1.89
N VAL A 569 10.67 21.03 2.61
CA VAL A 569 10.65 22.40 2.07
C VAL A 569 11.68 23.28 2.76
N PRO A 570 12.12 24.42 2.16
CA PRO A 570 13.01 25.36 2.85
C PRO A 570 12.36 25.96 4.11
N ASP A 571 13.12 26.10 5.21
CA ASP A 571 12.63 26.60 6.50
C ASP A 571 11.90 27.94 6.39
N ALA A 572 12.45 28.87 5.62
CA ALA A 572 11.89 30.20 5.43
C ALA A 572 10.46 30.22 4.86
N TYR A 573 10.03 29.14 4.22
CA TYR A 573 8.71 29.04 3.59
C TYR A 573 7.83 27.95 4.20
N ALA A 574 8.29 27.25 5.23
CA ALA A 574 7.60 26.05 5.76
C ALA A 574 6.16 26.34 6.19
N GLU A 575 5.93 27.37 6.99
CA GLU A 575 4.61 27.76 7.46
C GLU A 575 3.69 28.19 6.29
N THR A 576 4.22 29.00 5.38
CA THR A 576 3.45 29.48 4.21
C THR A 576 3.05 28.33 3.29
N LEU A 577 3.97 27.39 3.06
CA LEU A 577 3.72 26.22 2.22
C LEU A 577 2.79 25.23 2.88
N LEU A 578 2.85 25.06 4.20
CA LEU A 578 1.89 24.25 4.95
C LEU A 578 0.47 24.83 4.85
N LYS A 579 0.31 26.13 5.06
CA LYS A 579 -0.99 26.82 4.89
C LYS A 579 -1.53 26.70 3.47
N LEU A 580 -0.65 26.81 2.47
CA LEU A 580 -1.03 26.60 1.07
C LEU A 580 -1.47 25.15 0.82
N LEU A 581 -0.72 24.17 1.33
CA LEU A 581 -1.07 22.75 1.19
C LEU A 581 -2.44 22.45 1.82
N GLN A 582 -2.66 22.90 3.05
CA GLN A 582 -3.95 22.76 3.74
C GLN A 582 -5.08 23.47 2.98
N LYS A 583 -4.84 24.66 2.42
CA LYS A 583 -5.82 25.37 1.60
C LYS A 583 -6.21 24.55 0.36
N ILE A 584 -5.25 23.99 -0.35
CA ILE A 584 -5.49 23.11 -1.50
C ILE A 584 -6.33 21.91 -1.09
N MET A 585 -5.94 21.23 0.01
CA MET A 585 -6.62 20.03 0.50
C MET A 585 -8.01 20.30 1.08
N ARG A 586 -8.31 21.54 1.48
CA ARG A 586 -9.65 22.00 1.92
C ARG A 586 -10.52 22.51 0.78
N THR A 587 -9.94 22.66 -0.43
CA THR A 587 -10.68 23.07 -1.60
C THR A 587 -11.28 21.84 -2.28
N PRO A 588 -12.62 21.81 -2.52
CA PRO A 588 -13.26 20.73 -3.24
C PRO A 588 -12.63 20.50 -4.62
N PRO A 589 -12.58 19.26 -5.11
CA PRO A 589 -12.12 19.01 -6.46
C PRO A 589 -13.07 19.65 -7.49
N VAL A 590 -12.52 20.16 -8.59
CA VAL A 590 -13.30 20.85 -9.64
C VAL A 590 -14.44 19.99 -10.19
N TRP A 591 -14.23 18.67 -10.21
CA TRP A 591 -15.24 17.71 -10.69
C TRP A 591 -16.28 17.31 -9.63
N TRP A 592 -16.16 17.82 -8.39
CA TRP A 592 -17.14 17.61 -7.32
C TRP A 592 -17.16 18.80 -6.35
N PRO A 593 -17.70 19.96 -6.77
CA PRO A 593 -17.67 21.19 -5.97
C PRO A 593 -18.49 21.14 -4.69
N GLU A 594 -19.44 20.22 -4.57
CA GLU A 594 -20.28 20.05 -3.38
C GLU A 594 -19.58 19.28 -2.26
N LEU A 595 -18.49 18.56 -2.53
CA LEU A 595 -17.77 17.78 -1.52
C LEU A 595 -17.08 18.71 -0.52
N ILE A 596 -17.38 18.56 0.75
CA ILE A 596 -16.69 19.29 1.82
C ILE A 596 -15.48 18.47 2.28
N THR A 597 -14.30 18.96 1.98
CA THR A 597 -13.04 18.38 2.46
C THR A 597 -12.48 19.19 3.62
N TRP A 598 -11.66 18.54 4.45
CA TRP A 598 -10.90 19.20 5.52
C TRP A 598 -9.52 18.59 5.63
N SER A 599 -8.56 19.37 6.07
CA SER A 599 -7.19 18.94 6.24
C SER A 599 -6.60 19.50 7.51
N GLU A 600 -5.89 18.66 8.24
CA GLU A 600 -5.03 19.02 9.34
C GLU A 600 -3.57 18.80 8.94
N GLY A 601 -2.65 19.44 9.62
CA GLY A 601 -1.24 19.25 9.31
C GLY A 601 -0.34 20.07 10.22
N ASP A 602 0.91 19.67 10.27
CA ASP A 602 1.95 20.29 11.10
C ASP A 602 3.29 20.30 10.36
N SER A 603 4.27 20.97 10.98
CA SER A 603 5.62 21.07 10.46
C SER A 603 6.64 20.80 11.57
N ALA A 604 7.70 20.07 11.26
CA ALA A 604 8.78 19.79 12.20
C ALA A 604 10.08 19.44 11.46
N GLU A 605 11.17 19.35 12.19
CA GLU A 605 12.44 18.85 11.67
C GLU A 605 12.35 17.39 11.22
N ARG A 606 11.54 16.57 11.92
CA ARG A 606 11.39 15.13 11.72
C ARG A 606 9.97 14.75 11.35
N TYR A 607 9.82 13.76 10.47
CA TYR A 607 8.50 13.26 10.10
C TYR A 607 7.71 12.70 11.29
N GLY A 608 8.41 12.08 12.24
CA GLY A 608 7.78 11.52 13.44
C GLY A 608 7.21 12.55 14.41
N THR A 609 7.67 13.79 14.36
CA THR A 609 7.21 14.91 15.23
C THR A 609 6.31 15.90 14.51
N ALA A 610 6.11 15.77 13.21
CA ALA A 610 5.24 16.64 12.41
C ALA A 610 3.75 16.22 12.46
N LYS A 611 3.35 15.34 13.41
CA LYS A 611 1.97 14.88 13.53
C LYS A 611 1.64 14.45 14.96
#